data_332f143b7801d9e421eee4e25c382a41
#
_entry.id   332f143b7801d9e421eee4e25c382a41
#
_cell.length_a   1.000
_cell.length_b   1.000
_cell.length_c   1.000
_cell.angle_alpha   90.00
_cell.angle_beta   90.00
_cell.angle_gamma   90.00
#
_symmetry.space_group_name_H-M   'P 1'
#
loop_
_entity.id
_entity.type
_entity.pdbx_description
1 polymer ?
#
loop_
_entity_poly.entity_id
_entity_poly.type
_entity_poly.pdbx_seq_one_letter_code
_entity_poly.pdbx_strand_id
1 'polypeptide(L)'
;MPSANPAPALHHERSVFDGWRSLVISLYMTLVGYGVLAGIPVISTAWATQLGFSDVQTGRVAGADLGGLALGAVLASLLVAQINRRLLVFLSALVAIAANALCMVLVDYEAVLWLRLLAGTGSGVYTAIAVANLGASSKPARAYNIMLFCFAFTQAGEMFALPRLSMDAIYGVFVAAYLFGLLFLRWVPPRPVEAGLDVEVELPDPELGTVVEHRHVPAAVPWLCLAAIAATYINIGAYWTYIELATARAALDKAWVSNVLVWVSFMSLLGCLVATVISNRFGLLRPLLVTLLAHATIVGMLAAGVTSMT
;
A
#
# COMPACT_ATOMS: atom_id res chain seq x y z
N MET A 1 -36.38 1.45 -48.63
CA MET A 1 -35.95 1.58 -47.24
C MET A 1 -34.81 0.60 -47.01
N PRO A 2 -33.55 1.02 -46.85
CA PRO A 2 -32.47 0.10 -46.55
C PRO A 2 -32.56 -0.25 -45.06
N SER A 3 -32.51 -1.54 -44.76
CA SER A 3 -32.52 -2.11 -43.42
C SER A 3 -31.23 -1.69 -42.68
N ALA A 4 -31.39 -0.94 -41.61
CA ALA A 4 -30.28 -0.62 -40.71
C ALA A 4 -29.72 -1.93 -40.12
N ASN A 5 -28.49 -2.24 -40.48
CA ASN A 5 -27.73 -3.33 -39.88
C ASN A 5 -27.51 -3.00 -38.41
N PRO A 6 -27.92 -3.82 -37.42
CA PRO A 6 -27.62 -3.53 -36.03
C PRO A 6 -26.11 -3.52 -35.84
N ALA A 7 -25.60 -2.46 -35.25
CA ALA A 7 -24.18 -2.33 -34.87
C ALA A 7 -23.74 -3.59 -34.09
N PRO A 8 -22.54 -4.16 -34.38
CA PRO A 8 -22.07 -5.32 -33.66
C PRO A 8 -21.96 -4.97 -32.17
N ALA A 9 -22.63 -5.77 -31.34
CA ALA A 9 -22.51 -5.65 -29.89
C ALA A 9 -21.03 -5.76 -29.52
N LEU A 10 -20.49 -4.71 -28.94
CA LEU A 10 -19.15 -4.68 -28.37
C LEU A 10 -19.06 -5.80 -27.33
N HIS A 11 -18.56 -6.96 -27.75
CA HIS A 11 -18.13 -8.00 -26.82
C HIS A 11 -17.00 -7.39 -25.99
N HIS A 12 -17.28 -6.95 -24.77
CA HIS A 12 -16.27 -6.71 -23.77
C HIS A 12 -15.52 -8.03 -23.54
N GLU A 13 -14.44 -8.22 -24.25
CA GLU A 13 -13.52 -9.32 -23.96
C GLU A 13 -13.10 -9.17 -22.50
N ARG A 14 -13.42 -10.17 -21.70
CA ARG A 14 -13.04 -10.18 -20.28
C ARG A 14 -11.52 -10.20 -20.22
N SER A 15 -10.93 -9.14 -19.71
CA SER A 15 -9.49 -9.04 -19.47
C SER A 15 -9.02 -10.27 -18.65
N VAL A 16 -7.85 -10.77 -18.93
CA VAL A 16 -7.21 -11.84 -18.14
C VAL A 16 -7.12 -11.46 -16.66
N PHE A 17 -7.13 -10.16 -16.37
CA PHE A 17 -7.09 -9.60 -15.01
C PHE A 17 -8.45 -9.64 -14.28
N ASP A 18 -9.57 -9.87 -14.99
CA ASP A 18 -10.91 -9.97 -14.40
C ASP A 18 -11.21 -11.34 -13.80
N GLY A 19 -10.34 -12.32 -14.04
CA GLY A 19 -10.46 -13.64 -13.46
C GLY A 19 -10.40 -13.58 -11.91
N TRP A 20 -11.33 -14.28 -11.23
CA TRP A 20 -11.34 -14.32 -9.77
C TRP A 20 -10.00 -14.74 -9.16
N ARG A 21 -9.26 -15.64 -9.82
CA ARG A 21 -7.92 -16.09 -9.39
C ARG A 21 -6.91 -14.96 -9.44
N SER A 22 -6.92 -14.17 -10.53
CA SER A 22 -6.06 -13.00 -10.68
C SER A 22 -6.38 -11.94 -9.62
N LEU A 23 -7.65 -11.67 -9.37
CA LEU A 23 -8.09 -10.72 -8.34
C LEU A 23 -7.64 -11.16 -6.94
N VAL A 24 -7.94 -12.42 -6.57
CA VAL A 24 -7.61 -12.95 -5.23
C VAL A 24 -6.10 -12.96 -4.99
N ILE A 25 -5.29 -13.44 -5.96
CA ILE A 25 -3.84 -13.46 -5.76
C ILE A 25 -3.27 -12.04 -5.71
N SER A 26 -3.76 -11.11 -6.52
CA SER A 26 -3.30 -9.72 -6.50
C SER A 26 -3.68 -9.02 -5.20
N LEU A 27 -4.89 -9.24 -4.67
CA LEU A 27 -5.28 -8.77 -3.35
C LEU A 27 -4.35 -9.34 -2.27
N TYR A 28 -4.16 -10.65 -2.25
CA TYR A 28 -3.28 -11.32 -1.29
C TYR A 28 -1.85 -10.77 -1.34
N MET A 29 -1.29 -10.67 -2.53
CA MET A 29 0.06 -10.13 -2.74
C MET A 29 0.17 -8.67 -2.24
N THR A 30 -0.83 -7.86 -2.48
CA THR A 30 -0.82 -6.47 -1.99
C THR A 30 -0.84 -6.42 -0.47
N LEU A 31 -1.67 -7.24 0.19
CA LEU A 31 -1.77 -7.28 1.65
C LEU A 31 -0.48 -7.77 2.30
N VAL A 32 0.12 -8.83 1.77
CA VAL A 32 1.40 -9.37 2.27
C VAL A 32 2.54 -8.38 2.03
N GLY A 33 2.62 -7.78 0.85
CA GLY A 33 3.69 -6.85 0.52
C GLY A 33 3.61 -5.52 1.29
N TYR A 34 2.41 -5.08 1.67
CA TYR A 34 2.21 -3.93 2.56
C TYR A 34 2.17 -4.31 4.05
N GLY A 35 2.34 -5.59 4.41
CA GLY A 35 2.22 -6.05 5.79
C GLY A 35 3.15 -5.30 6.74
N VAL A 36 4.43 -5.09 6.38
CA VAL A 36 5.32 -4.30 7.23
C VAL A 36 4.86 -2.86 7.37
N LEU A 37 4.35 -2.23 6.30
CA LEU A 37 3.80 -0.87 6.36
C LEU A 37 2.58 -0.81 7.31
N ALA A 38 1.72 -1.82 7.26
CA ALA A 38 0.55 -1.90 8.13
C ALA A 38 0.94 -2.13 9.60
N GLY A 39 1.89 -3.06 9.83
CA GLY A 39 2.36 -3.47 11.14
C GLY A 39 3.48 -2.60 11.73
N ILE A 40 3.94 -1.55 11.05
CA ILE A 40 5.14 -0.79 11.44
C ILE A 40 5.13 -0.28 12.89
N PRO A 41 4.00 0.17 13.50
CA PRO A 41 4.00 0.60 14.89
C PRO A 41 4.47 -0.50 15.84
N VAL A 42 3.90 -1.68 15.66
CA VAL A 42 4.23 -2.86 16.50
C VAL A 42 5.64 -3.34 16.24
N ILE A 43 6.03 -3.41 14.97
CA ILE A 43 7.36 -3.88 14.56
C ILE A 43 8.44 -2.93 15.07
N SER A 44 8.23 -1.62 15.00
CA SER A 44 9.14 -0.60 15.54
C SER A 44 9.31 -0.74 17.05
N THR A 45 8.22 -0.95 17.76
CA THR A 45 8.25 -1.22 19.21
C THR A 45 9.00 -2.51 19.52
N ALA A 46 8.83 -3.56 18.71
CA ALA A 46 9.55 -4.81 18.89
C ALA A 46 11.06 -4.64 18.64
N TRP A 47 11.50 -3.88 17.62
CA TRP A 47 12.92 -3.54 17.43
C TRP A 47 13.50 -2.81 18.64
N ALA A 48 12.78 -1.83 19.18
CA ALA A 48 13.25 -1.08 20.33
C ALA A 48 13.30 -1.92 21.62
N THR A 49 12.25 -2.72 21.88
CA THR A 49 12.08 -3.41 23.16
C THR A 49 12.74 -4.80 23.20
N GLN A 50 12.79 -5.50 22.08
CA GLN A 50 13.31 -6.87 22.02
C GLN A 50 14.74 -6.93 21.50
N LEU A 51 15.12 -6.06 20.52
CA LEU A 51 16.48 -5.99 20.00
C LEU A 51 17.32 -4.86 20.66
N GLY A 52 16.70 -4.00 21.47
CA GLY A 52 17.38 -2.94 22.17
C GLY A 52 17.82 -1.77 21.28
N PHE A 53 17.21 -1.60 20.12
CA PHE A 53 17.55 -0.48 19.23
C PHE A 53 17.12 0.86 19.82
N SER A 54 17.97 1.87 19.68
CA SER A 54 17.59 3.24 20.03
C SER A 54 16.51 3.75 19.06
N ASP A 55 15.82 4.84 19.44
CA ASP A 55 14.78 5.43 18.60
C ASP A 55 15.28 5.82 17.20
N VAL A 56 16.50 6.37 17.16
CA VAL A 56 17.15 6.76 15.91
C VAL A 56 17.43 5.53 15.05
N GLN A 57 17.90 4.44 15.65
CA GLN A 57 18.12 3.18 14.95
C GLN A 57 16.81 2.57 14.46
N THR A 58 15.79 2.52 15.31
CA THR A 58 14.44 2.05 14.95
C THR A 58 13.87 2.84 13.78
N GLY A 59 13.96 4.17 13.82
CA GLY A 59 13.50 5.01 12.71
C GLY A 59 14.27 4.81 11.41
N ARG A 60 15.59 4.58 11.50
CA ARG A 60 16.42 4.27 10.31
C ARG A 60 16.05 2.91 9.71
N VAL A 61 15.83 1.90 10.54
CA VAL A 61 15.41 0.56 10.09
C VAL A 61 14.03 0.61 9.44
N ALA A 62 13.06 1.31 10.06
CA ALA A 62 11.74 1.54 9.46
C ALA A 62 11.84 2.32 8.15
N GLY A 63 12.66 3.37 8.12
CA GLY A 63 12.92 4.15 6.92
C GLY A 63 13.60 3.35 5.81
N ALA A 64 14.52 2.44 6.15
CA ALA A 64 15.15 1.54 5.19
C ALA A 64 14.14 0.57 4.57
N ASP A 65 13.25 0.00 5.37
CA ASP A 65 12.21 -0.92 4.89
C ASP A 65 11.22 -0.22 3.96
N LEU A 66 10.67 0.91 4.40
CA LEU A 66 9.73 1.69 3.58
C LEU A 66 10.40 2.32 2.36
N GLY A 67 11.65 2.76 2.49
CA GLY A 67 12.48 3.21 1.38
C GLY A 67 12.75 2.09 0.38
N GLY A 68 13.02 0.88 0.86
CA GLY A 68 13.11 -0.32 0.05
C GLY A 68 11.81 -0.61 -0.70
N LEU A 69 10.65 -0.50 -0.03
CA LEU A 69 9.34 -0.67 -0.65
C LEU A 69 9.15 0.30 -1.85
N ALA A 70 9.51 1.57 -1.66
CA ALA A 70 9.45 2.57 -2.72
C ALA A 70 10.43 2.25 -3.85
N LEU A 71 11.68 1.89 -3.52
CA LEU A 71 12.69 1.47 -4.51
C LEU A 71 12.22 0.27 -5.31
N GLY A 72 11.66 -0.74 -4.66
CA GLY A 72 11.09 -1.92 -5.30
C GLY A 72 9.96 -1.59 -6.27
N ALA A 73 9.08 -0.64 -5.92
CA ALA A 73 8.02 -0.19 -6.81
C ALA A 73 8.58 0.48 -8.08
N VAL A 74 9.63 1.30 -7.94
CA VAL A 74 10.34 1.88 -9.09
C VAL A 74 10.99 0.80 -9.95
N LEU A 75 11.69 -0.16 -9.35
CA LEU A 75 12.28 -1.29 -10.07
C LEU A 75 11.23 -2.10 -10.82
N ALA A 76 10.08 -2.37 -10.18
CA ALA A 76 8.97 -3.07 -10.84
C ALA A 76 8.49 -2.32 -12.09
N SER A 77 8.34 -1.00 -12.03
CA SER A 77 7.89 -0.19 -13.17
C SER A 77 8.85 -0.26 -14.36
N LEU A 78 10.15 -0.36 -14.09
CA LEU A 78 11.18 -0.46 -15.12
C LEU A 78 11.29 -1.88 -15.72
N LEU A 79 11.08 -2.90 -14.88
CA LEU A 79 11.33 -4.29 -15.27
C LEU A 79 10.08 -5.01 -15.79
N VAL A 80 8.88 -4.57 -15.43
CA VAL A 80 7.62 -5.25 -15.80
C VAL A 80 7.38 -5.31 -17.31
N ALA A 81 7.93 -4.36 -18.05
CA ALA A 81 7.85 -4.34 -19.51
C ALA A 81 8.78 -5.37 -20.18
N GLN A 82 9.88 -5.75 -19.52
CA GLN A 82 10.95 -6.56 -20.09
C GLN A 82 10.93 -8.00 -19.59
N ILE A 83 10.47 -8.23 -18.36
CA ILE A 83 10.55 -9.51 -17.66
C ILE A 83 9.15 -10.05 -17.40
N ASN A 84 9.01 -11.38 -17.46
CA ASN A 84 7.76 -12.05 -17.12
C ASN A 84 7.34 -11.73 -15.68
N ARG A 85 6.11 -11.27 -15.49
CA ARG A 85 5.56 -10.89 -14.17
C ARG A 85 5.67 -12.01 -13.14
N ARG A 86 5.46 -13.27 -13.53
CA ARG A 86 5.59 -14.42 -12.61
C ARG A 86 7.03 -14.59 -12.12
N LEU A 87 8.00 -14.39 -13.00
CA LEU A 87 9.42 -14.47 -12.62
C LEU A 87 9.77 -13.32 -11.65
N LEU A 88 9.33 -12.10 -11.94
CA LEU A 88 9.54 -10.96 -11.05
C LEU A 88 8.91 -11.18 -9.66
N VAL A 89 7.67 -11.68 -9.63
CA VAL A 89 6.97 -12.03 -8.38
C VAL A 89 7.72 -13.13 -7.62
N PHE A 90 8.19 -14.16 -8.31
CA PHE A 90 8.97 -15.23 -7.68
C PHE A 90 10.27 -14.73 -7.08
N LEU A 91 11.07 -13.99 -7.86
CA LEU A 91 12.36 -13.47 -7.40
C LEU A 91 12.20 -12.47 -6.25
N SER A 92 11.23 -11.56 -6.36
CA SER A 92 10.97 -10.58 -5.31
C SER A 92 10.49 -11.21 -4.01
N ALA A 93 9.65 -12.25 -4.09
CA ALA A 93 9.24 -13.02 -2.92
C ALA A 93 10.42 -13.76 -2.30
N LEU A 94 11.32 -14.37 -3.09
CA LEU A 94 12.53 -15.01 -2.57
C LEU A 94 13.44 -14.03 -1.85
N VAL A 95 13.63 -12.82 -2.39
CA VAL A 95 14.40 -11.76 -1.74
C VAL A 95 13.77 -11.39 -0.40
N ALA A 96 12.45 -11.18 -0.36
CA ALA A 96 11.75 -10.85 0.87
C ALA A 96 11.82 -11.99 1.89
N ILE A 97 11.65 -13.24 1.47
CA ILE A 97 11.78 -14.43 2.33
C ILE A 97 13.18 -14.54 2.90
N ALA A 98 14.22 -14.47 2.06
CA ALA A 98 15.59 -14.59 2.49
C ALA A 98 15.98 -13.49 3.47
N ALA A 99 15.61 -12.25 3.19
CA ALA A 99 15.91 -11.12 4.07
C ALA A 99 15.19 -11.24 5.43
N ASN A 100 13.91 -11.61 5.45
CA ASN A 100 13.18 -11.83 6.70
C ASN A 100 13.75 -13.05 7.48
N ALA A 101 14.08 -14.14 6.82
CA ALA A 101 14.69 -15.31 7.46
C ALA A 101 16.07 -14.98 8.04
N LEU A 102 16.89 -14.20 7.35
CA LEU A 102 18.19 -13.76 7.86
C LEU A 102 18.04 -12.82 9.07
N CYS A 103 17.01 -11.98 9.13
CA CYS A 103 16.72 -11.15 10.30
C CYS A 103 16.40 -11.97 11.57
N MET A 104 16.02 -13.25 11.45
CA MET A 104 15.82 -14.13 12.61
C MET A 104 17.16 -14.59 13.22
N VAL A 105 18.25 -14.54 12.45
CA VAL A 105 19.58 -15.01 12.88
C VAL A 105 20.52 -13.84 13.13
N LEU A 106 20.46 -12.82 12.27
CA LEU A 106 21.31 -11.65 12.33
C LEU A 106 20.54 -10.52 13.00
N VAL A 107 20.81 -10.28 14.28
CA VAL A 107 20.07 -9.34 15.13
C VAL A 107 20.82 -8.01 15.36
N ASP A 108 22.06 -7.88 14.85
CA ASP A 108 22.82 -6.63 14.97
C ASP A 108 22.21 -5.51 14.08
N TYR A 109 22.34 -4.30 14.53
CA TYR A 109 21.70 -3.15 13.89
C TYR A 109 22.06 -2.99 12.41
N GLU A 110 23.35 -3.09 12.06
CA GLU A 110 23.79 -2.89 10.67
C GLU A 110 23.26 -3.97 9.74
N ALA A 111 23.27 -5.23 10.17
CA ALA A 111 22.70 -6.33 9.40
C ALA A 111 21.19 -6.13 9.21
N VAL A 112 20.46 -5.86 10.29
CA VAL A 112 19.02 -5.64 10.23
C VAL A 112 18.68 -4.46 9.33
N LEU A 113 19.41 -3.36 9.38
CA LEU A 113 19.19 -2.18 8.53
C LEU A 113 19.21 -2.55 7.04
N TRP A 114 20.27 -3.23 6.60
CA TRP A 114 20.42 -3.61 5.19
C TRP A 114 19.46 -4.72 4.78
N LEU A 115 19.20 -5.69 5.65
CA LEU A 115 18.21 -6.73 5.41
C LEU A 115 16.80 -6.17 5.30
N ARG A 116 16.45 -5.15 6.09
CA ARG A 116 15.15 -4.49 5.98
C ARG A 116 15.00 -3.69 4.68
N LEU A 117 16.07 -2.99 4.24
CA LEU A 117 16.09 -2.36 2.92
C LEU A 117 15.86 -3.40 1.81
N LEU A 118 16.51 -4.55 1.90
CA LEU A 118 16.40 -5.62 0.93
C LEU A 118 15.00 -6.28 0.96
N ALA A 119 14.48 -6.57 2.16
CA ALA A 119 13.12 -7.08 2.35
C ALA A 119 12.08 -6.13 1.79
N GLY A 120 12.20 -4.83 2.11
CA GLY A 120 11.36 -3.78 1.57
C GLY A 120 11.41 -3.72 0.04
N THR A 121 12.60 -3.82 -0.55
CA THR A 121 12.75 -3.83 -2.02
C THR A 121 12.05 -5.03 -2.65
N GLY A 122 12.20 -6.22 -2.10
CA GLY A 122 11.45 -7.40 -2.53
C GLY A 122 9.94 -7.20 -2.39
N SER A 123 9.49 -6.72 -1.24
CA SER A 123 8.08 -6.42 -0.97
C SER A 123 7.52 -5.38 -1.96
N GLY A 124 8.31 -4.36 -2.29
CA GLY A 124 7.94 -3.30 -3.21
C GLY A 124 7.70 -3.79 -4.63
N VAL A 125 8.60 -4.62 -5.16
CA VAL A 125 8.40 -5.26 -6.48
C VAL A 125 7.16 -6.15 -6.47
N TYR A 126 7.03 -6.99 -5.45
CA TYR A 126 5.92 -7.92 -5.28
C TYR A 126 4.57 -7.19 -5.25
N THR A 127 4.47 -6.12 -4.48
CA THR A 127 3.26 -5.31 -4.31
C THR A 127 2.94 -4.50 -5.56
N ALA A 128 3.94 -3.87 -6.19
CA ALA A 128 3.72 -3.03 -7.36
C ALA A 128 3.12 -3.83 -8.52
N ILE A 129 3.58 -5.08 -8.74
CA ILE A 129 3.00 -5.96 -9.75
C ILE A 129 1.54 -6.31 -9.40
N ALA A 130 1.24 -6.57 -8.13
CA ALA A 130 -0.11 -6.86 -7.67
C ALA A 130 -1.05 -5.68 -7.87
N VAL A 131 -0.64 -4.48 -7.47
CA VAL A 131 -1.40 -3.23 -7.65
C VAL A 131 -1.62 -2.93 -9.14
N ALA A 132 -0.60 -3.14 -9.98
CA ALA A 132 -0.73 -2.99 -11.42
C ALA A 132 -1.74 -3.99 -12.03
N ASN A 133 -1.78 -5.23 -11.54
CA ASN A 133 -2.79 -6.21 -11.97
C ASN A 133 -4.22 -5.78 -11.58
N LEU A 134 -4.42 -5.23 -10.36
CA LEU A 134 -5.71 -4.68 -9.93
C LEU A 134 -6.13 -3.50 -10.80
N GLY A 135 -5.19 -2.62 -11.16
CA GLY A 135 -5.42 -1.47 -12.04
C GLY A 135 -5.74 -1.85 -13.48
N ALA A 136 -5.24 -3.01 -13.95
CA ALA A 136 -5.49 -3.52 -15.30
C ALA A 136 -6.81 -4.28 -15.42
N SER A 137 -7.60 -4.42 -14.35
CA SER A 137 -8.94 -5.03 -14.40
C SER A 137 -9.94 -4.10 -15.10
N SER A 138 -11.04 -4.65 -15.62
CA SER A 138 -12.12 -3.88 -16.27
C SER A 138 -12.81 -2.89 -15.30
N LYS A 139 -12.69 -3.09 -13.99
CA LYS A 139 -13.28 -2.25 -12.93
C LYS A 139 -12.24 -1.88 -11.87
N PRO A 140 -11.21 -1.09 -12.21
CA PRO A 140 -10.08 -0.81 -11.32
C PRO A 140 -10.52 -0.12 -10.02
N ALA A 141 -11.47 0.80 -10.07
CA ALA A 141 -11.98 1.46 -8.86
C ALA A 141 -12.59 0.46 -7.86
N ARG A 142 -13.32 -0.55 -8.36
CA ARG A 142 -13.88 -1.61 -7.51
C ARG A 142 -12.77 -2.49 -6.92
N ALA A 143 -11.77 -2.84 -7.72
CA ALA A 143 -10.65 -3.67 -7.27
C ALA A 143 -9.86 -2.97 -6.15
N TYR A 144 -9.57 -1.68 -6.31
CA TYR A 144 -8.89 -0.88 -5.28
C TYR A 144 -9.74 -0.67 -4.03
N ASN A 145 -11.06 -0.48 -4.15
CA ASN A 145 -11.93 -0.39 -2.98
C ASN A 145 -11.94 -1.69 -2.17
N ILE A 146 -11.98 -2.85 -2.84
CA ILE A 146 -11.87 -4.15 -2.17
C ILE A 146 -10.50 -4.29 -1.50
N MET A 147 -9.42 -3.86 -2.18
CA MET A 147 -8.07 -3.87 -1.62
C MET A 147 -7.99 -3.03 -0.34
N LEU A 148 -8.49 -1.81 -0.35
CA LEU A 148 -8.49 -0.93 0.84
C LEU A 148 -9.32 -1.52 1.99
N PHE A 149 -10.46 -2.12 1.65
CA PHE A 149 -11.29 -2.82 2.64
C PHE A 149 -10.51 -3.99 3.29
N CYS A 150 -9.93 -4.87 2.48
CA CYS A 150 -9.13 -5.99 2.98
C CYS A 150 -7.90 -5.49 3.77
N PHE A 151 -7.26 -4.40 3.34
CA PHE A 151 -6.12 -3.81 4.02
C PHE A 151 -6.46 -3.37 5.45
N ALA A 152 -7.62 -2.74 5.66
CA ALA A 152 -8.04 -2.33 7.00
C ALA A 152 -8.20 -3.53 7.96
N PHE A 153 -8.72 -4.66 7.48
CA PHE A 153 -8.82 -5.89 8.28
C PHE A 153 -7.45 -6.52 8.53
N THR A 154 -6.57 -6.54 7.53
CA THR A 154 -5.21 -7.04 7.70
C THR A 154 -4.46 -6.21 8.74
N GLN A 155 -4.53 -4.88 8.63
CA GLN A 155 -3.93 -3.96 9.60
C GLN A 155 -4.49 -4.18 11.02
N ALA A 156 -5.82 -4.31 11.16
CA ALA A 156 -6.43 -4.62 12.46
C ALA A 156 -5.94 -5.96 13.02
N GLY A 157 -5.83 -6.98 12.17
CA GLY A 157 -5.30 -8.29 12.55
C GLY A 157 -3.84 -8.21 13.00
N GLU A 158 -3.00 -7.46 12.30
CA GLU A 158 -1.60 -7.24 12.68
C GLU A 158 -1.48 -6.48 14.02
N MET A 159 -2.24 -5.39 14.20
CA MET A 159 -2.27 -4.66 15.47
C MET A 159 -2.74 -5.52 16.64
N PHE A 160 -3.59 -6.51 16.38
CA PHE A 160 -4.03 -7.45 17.39
C PHE A 160 -3.02 -8.57 17.65
N ALA A 161 -2.46 -9.18 16.60
CA ALA A 161 -1.64 -10.40 16.69
C ALA A 161 -0.17 -10.11 16.97
N LEU A 162 0.46 -9.19 16.22
CA LEU A 162 1.91 -8.98 16.27
C LEU A 162 2.44 -8.55 17.65
N PRO A 163 1.74 -7.73 18.47
CA PRO A 163 2.23 -7.36 19.80
C PRO A 163 2.44 -8.53 20.76
N ARG A 164 1.84 -9.69 20.45
CA ARG A 164 1.91 -10.91 21.26
C ARG A 164 3.04 -11.86 20.85
N LEU A 165 3.72 -11.54 19.76
CA LEU A 165 4.75 -12.37 19.15
C LEU A 165 6.16 -11.87 19.53
N SER A 166 7.12 -12.80 19.52
CA SER A 166 8.53 -12.44 19.51
C SER A 166 8.94 -11.90 18.15
N MET A 167 10.08 -11.20 18.08
CA MET A 167 10.59 -10.65 16.83
C MET A 167 10.78 -11.72 15.76
N ASP A 168 11.33 -12.88 16.14
CA ASP A 168 11.50 -14.02 15.23
C ASP A 168 10.17 -14.55 14.70
N ALA A 169 9.15 -14.61 15.57
CA ALA A 169 7.82 -15.04 15.15
C ALA A 169 7.17 -14.01 14.18
N ILE A 170 7.41 -12.72 14.37
CA ILE A 170 6.95 -11.67 13.43
C ILE A 170 7.59 -11.90 12.06
N TYR A 171 8.92 -12.05 11.98
CA TYR A 171 9.59 -12.36 10.72
C TYR A 171 9.11 -13.69 10.12
N GLY A 172 8.89 -14.71 10.96
CA GLY A 172 8.35 -15.99 10.56
C GLY A 172 6.97 -15.90 9.91
N VAL A 173 6.09 -15.05 10.43
CA VAL A 173 4.77 -14.78 9.83
C VAL A 173 4.91 -14.19 8.42
N PHE A 174 5.81 -13.23 8.20
CA PHE A 174 6.06 -12.69 6.87
C PHE A 174 6.65 -13.73 5.92
N VAL A 175 7.64 -14.51 6.37
CA VAL A 175 8.20 -15.62 5.58
C VAL A 175 7.10 -16.59 5.16
N ALA A 176 6.27 -17.03 6.10
CA ALA A 176 5.16 -17.95 5.84
C ALA A 176 4.13 -17.35 4.84
N ALA A 177 3.82 -16.07 4.98
CA ALA A 177 2.90 -15.38 4.09
C ALA A 177 3.45 -15.33 2.64
N TYR A 178 4.72 -14.99 2.44
CA TYR A 178 5.32 -15.02 1.10
C TYR A 178 5.37 -16.44 0.52
N LEU A 179 5.77 -17.45 1.31
CA LEU A 179 5.78 -18.84 0.89
C LEU A 179 4.39 -19.31 0.46
N PHE A 180 3.37 -18.97 1.24
CA PHE A 180 1.98 -19.30 0.88
C PHE A 180 1.57 -18.63 -0.45
N GLY A 181 1.95 -17.37 -0.67
CA GLY A 181 1.69 -16.68 -1.94
C GLY A 181 2.33 -17.36 -3.14
N LEU A 182 3.53 -17.92 -2.98
CA LEU A 182 4.23 -18.63 -4.05
C LEU A 182 3.51 -19.91 -4.50
N LEU A 183 2.73 -20.56 -3.64
CA LEU A 183 1.92 -21.73 -4.02
C LEU A 183 0.90 -21.37 -5.11
N PHE A 184 0.46 -20.14 -5.16
CA PHE A 184 -0.52 -19.63 -6.12
C PHE A 184 0.10 -18.77 -7.23
N LEU A 185 1.40 -18.85 -7.44
CA LEU A 185 2.11 -18.08 -8.46
C LEU A 185 1.50 -18.23 -9.87
N ARG A 186 0.94 -19.40 -10.17
CA ARG A 186 0.26 -19.67 -11.46
C ARG A 186 -1.00 -18.83 -11.67
N TRP A 187 -1.58 -18.24 -10.61
CA TRP A 187 -2.75 -17.38 -10.69
C TRP A 187 -2.37 -15.93 -11.11
N VAL A 188 -1.10 -15.58 -10.98
CA VAL A 188 -0.60 -14.29 -11.46
C VAL A 188 -0.68 -14.28 -12.99
N PRO A 189 -1.35 -13.29 -13.58
CA PRO A 189 -1.42 -13.17 -15.04
C PRO A 189 -0.02 -13.06 -15.64
N PRO A 190 0.27 -13.77 -16.74
CA PRO A 190 1.48 -13.55 -17.49
C PRO A 190 1.45 -12.14 -18.12
N ARG A 191 2.55 -11.73 -18.72
CA ARG A 191 2.66 -10.47 -19.46
C ARG A 191 1.46 -10.34 -20.43
N PRO A 192 0.77 -9.17 -20.49
CA PRO A 192 -0.22 -8.95 -21.53
C PRO A 192 0.46 -9.11 -22.88
N VAL A 193 -0.15 -9.85 -23.79
CA VAL A 193 0.29 -9.91 -25.18
C VAL A 193 0.11 -8.50 -25.73
N GLU A 194 1.11 -7.98 -26.41
CA GLU A 194 1.15 -6.60 -26.96
C GLU A 194 -0.07 -6.25 -27.82
N ALA A 195 -0.70 -7.25 -28.44
CA ALA A 195 -1.94 -7.12 -29.22
C ALA A 195 -3.17 -6.61 -28.45
N GLY A 196 -3.13 -6.55 -27.11
CA GLY A 196 -4.24 -6.03 -26.29
C GLY A 196 -3.98 -4.64 -25.72
N LEU A 197 -2.82 -4.03 -26.01
CA LEU A 197 -2.46 -2.68 -25.56
C LEU A 197 -2.73 -1.62 -26.64
N ASP A 198 -3.01 -2.01 -27.87
CA ASP A 198 -3.64 -1.14 -28.86
C ASP A 198 -5.12 -0.95 -28.47
N VAL A 199 -5.34 -0.32 -27.32
CA VAL A 199 -6.59 0.40 -27.08
C VAL A 199 -6.54 1.54 -28.08
N GLU A 200 -7.16 1.35 -29.25
CA GLU A 200 -7.63 2.47 -30.03
C GLU A 200 -8.40 3.36 -29.04
N VAL A 201 -7.75 4.43 -28.61
CA VAL A 201 -8.45 5.51 -27.94
C VAL A 201 -9.32 6.07 -29.05
N GLU A 202 -10.57 5.59 -29.15
CA GLU A 202 -11.58 6.28 -29.93
C GLU A 202 -11.61 7.70 -29.36
N LEU A 203 -10.91 8.58 -30.04
CA LEU A 203 -11.05 10.01 -29.82
C LEU A 203 -12.52 10.32 -30.05
N PRO A 204 -13.21 10.95 -29.09
CA PRO A 204 -14.60 11.33 -29.28
C PRO A 204 -14.72 12.06 -30.62
N ASP A 205 -15.66 11.59 -31.45
CA ASP A 205 -15.91 12.13 -32.77
C ASP A 205 -16.05 13.65 -32.69
N PRO A 206 -15.24 14.45 -33.39
CA PRO A 206 -15.31 15.90 -33.33
C PRO A 206 -16.68 16.48 -33.69
N GLU A 207 -17.55 15.69 -34.34
CA GLU A 207 -18.90 16.10 -34.74
C GLU A 207 -19.93 16.05 -33.60
N LEU A 208 -19.64 15.44 -32.44
CA LEU A 208 -20.58 15.35 -31.32
C LEU A 208 -20.45 16.50 -30.29
N GLY A 209 -19.79 17.60 -30.62
CA GLY A 209 -19.94 18.90 -29.95
C GLY A 209 -19.60 18.94 -28.45
N THR A 210 -19.08 17.90 -27.82
CA THR A 210 -18.51 18.00 -26.49
C THR A 210 -17.03 18.39 -26.62
N VAL A 211 -16.79 19.68 -26.83
CA VAL A 211 -15.47 20.27 -26.63
C VAL A 211 -15.11 20.02 -25.16
N VAL A 212 -14.35 18.96 -24.90
CA VAL A 212 -13.63 18.84 -23.64
C VAL A 212 -12.60 19.96 -23.66
N GLU A 213 -12.96 21.09 -23.05
CA GLU A 213 -12.08 22.23 -22.88
C GLU A 213 -10.86 21.71 -22.07
N HIS A 214 -9.79 21.35 -22.75
CA HIS A 214 -8.52 20.98 -22.14
C HIS A 214 -7.95 22.22 -21.49
N ARG A 215 -8.40 22.47 -20.26
CA ARG A 215 -7.85 23.53 -19.44
C ARG A 215 -6.38 23.22 -19.23
N HIS A 216 -5.50 23.90 -19.93
CA HIS A 216 -4.07 23.75 -19.78
C HIS A 216 -3.69 24.08 -18.34
N VAL A 217 -3.53 23.04 -17.54
CA VAL A 217 -3.03 23.16 -16.17
C VAL A 217 -1.51 23.42 -16.27
N PRO A 218 -0.98 24.49 -15.66
CA PRO A 218 0.45 24.73 -15.65
C PRO A 218 1.24 23.48 -15.21
N ALA A 219 2.33 23.18 -15.90
CA ALA A 219 3.15 21.97 -15.62
C ALA A 219 3.63 21.90 -14.15
N ALA A 220 3.71 23.01 -13.46
CA ALA A 220 4.07 23.06 -12.03
C ALA A 220 3.00 22.44 -11.11
N VAL A 221 1.71 22.44 -11.50
CA VAL A 221 0.62 21.98 -10.62
C VAL A 221 0.73 20.50 -10.26
N PRO A 222 0.97 19.55 -11.22
CA PRO A 222 1.20 18.14 -10.88
C PRO A 222 2.37 17.94 -9.91
N TRP A 223 3.47 18.68 -10.09
CA TRP A 223 4.63 18.59 -9.20
C TRP A 223 4.34 19.10 -7.79
N LEU A 224 3.59 20.21 -7.68
CA LEU A 224 3.13 20.71 -6.37
C LEU A 224 2.20 19.71 -5.68
N CYS A 225 1.29 19.08 -6.41
CA CYS A 225 0.42 18.04 -5.88
C CYS A 225 1.25 16.83 -5.38
N LEU A 226 2.22 16.38 -6.15
CA LEU A 226 3.11 15.30 -5.74
C LEU A 226 3.92 15.67 -4.48
N ALA A 227 4.46 16.89 -4.43
CA ALA A 227 5.19 17.37 -3.25
C ALA A 227 4.29 17.45 -2.01
N ALA A 228 3.05 17.92 -2.15
CA ALA A 228 2.07 17.97 -1.06
C ALA A 228 1.69 16.56 -0.57
N ILE A 229 1.49 15.60 -1.48
CA ILE A 229 1.23 14.21 -1.14
C ILE A 229 2.45 13.63 -0.40
N ALA A 230 3.66 13.82 -0.92
CA ALA A 230 4.89 13.34 -0.28
C ALA A 230 5.04 13.91 1.14
N ALA A 231 4.83 15.21 1.33
CA ALA A 231 4.89 15.84 2.65
C ALA A 231 3.85 15.26 3.62
N THR A 232 2.63 15.03 3.15
CA THR A 232 1.56 14.41 3.95
C THR A 232 1.93 12.98 4.37
N TYR A 233 2.43 12.17 3.45
CA TYR A 233 2.82 10.78 3.75
C TYR A 233 4.06 10.69 4.63
N ILE A 234 5.02 11.62 4.52
CA ILE A 234 6.16 11.71 5.44
C ILE A 234 5.67 11.96 6.87
N ASN A 235 4.72 12.90 7.04
CA ASN A 235 4.14 13.20 8.35
C ASN A 235 3.40 12.00 8.94
N ILE A 236 2.50 11.38 8.14
CA ILE A 236 1.74 10.20 8.55
C ILE A 236 2.69 9.04 8.89
N GLY A 237 3.69 8.79 8.04
CA GLY A 237 4.65 7.70 8.24
C GLY A 237 5.49 7.87 9.50
N ALA A 238 5.96 9.09 9.77
CA ALA A 238 6.71 9.39 10.99
C ALA A 238 5.85 9.16 12.24
N TYR A 239 4.64 9.70 12.27
CA TYR A 239 3.70 9.49 13.37
C TYR A 239 3.35 8.01 13.55
N TRP A 240 3.01 7.32 12.46
CA TRP A 240 2.62 5.91 12.49
C TRP A 240 3.73 5.00 12.99
N THR A 241 4.99 5.27 12.60
CA THR A 241 6.15 4.49 13.03
C THR A 241 6.36 4.50 14.54
N TYR A 242 6.12 5.65 15.18
CA TYR A 242 6.46 5.85 16.59
C TYR A 242 5.28 5.83 17.56
N ILE A 243 4.05 5.70 17.08
CA ILE A 243 2.85 5.83 17.93
C ILE A 243 2.83 4.81 19.06
N GLU A 244 3.11 3.55 18.79
CA GLU A 244 3.11 2.50 19.84
C GLU A 244 4.32 2.66 20.77
N LEU A 245 5.49 3.03 20.24
CA LEU A 245 6.67 3.30 21.05
C LEU A 245 6.47 4.49 21.98
N ALA A 246 5.83 5.55 21.51
CA ALA A 246 5.48 6.71 22.34
C ALA A 246 4.51 6.36 23.46
N THR A 247 3.49 5.54 23.17
CA THR A 247 2.54 5.07 24.18
C THR A 247 3.17 4.12 25.19
N ALA A 248 4.12 3.27 24.76
CA ALA A 248 4.89 2.41 25.66
C ALA A 248 5.74 3.22 26.64
N ARG A 249 6.34 4.33 26.18
CA ARG A 249 7.10 5.27 27.04
C ARG A 249 6.23 6.02 28.03
N ALA A 250 5.00 6.34 27.61
CA ALA A 250 4.01 6.94 28.49
C ALA A 250 3.43 5.94 29.51
N ALA A 251 3.97 4.71 29.59
CA ALA A 251 3.55 3.63 30.47
C ALA A 251 2.06 3.27 30.33
N LEU A 252 1.48 3.45 29.15
CA LEU A 252 0.11 3.04 28.85
C LEU A 252 0.02 1.52 28.73
N ASP A 253 -1.13 0.96 29.14
CA ASP A 253 -1.36 -0.48 29.06
C ASP A 253 -1.29 -0.97 27.60
N LYS A 254 -0.42 -1.95 27.36
CA LYS A 254 -0.15 -2.50 26.01
C LYS A 254 -1.42 -3.09 25.36
N ALA A 255 -2.27 -3.75 26.15
CA ALA A 255 -3.51 -4.34 25.63
C ALA A 255 -4.50 -3.25 25.21
N TRP A 256 -4.59 -2.18 25.99
CA TRP A 256 -5.42 -1.03 25.66
C TRP A 256 -4.95 -0.33 24.40
N VAL A 257 -3.63 -0.07 24.26
CA VAL A 257 -3.03 0.54 23.06
C VAL A 257 -3.29 -0.32 21.82
N SER A 258 -3.06 -1.62 21.90
CA SER A 258 -3.34 -2.54 20.81
C SER A 258 -4.80 -2.49 20.35
N ASN A 259 -5.75 -2.49 21.30
CA ASN A 259 -7.17 -2.37 20.98
C ASN A 259 -7.51 -1.03 20.33
N VAL A 260 -6.93 0.08 20.79
CA VAL A 260 -7.12 1.40 20.18
C VAL A 260 -6.61 1.40 18.72
N LEU A 261 -5.44 0.82 18.46
CA LEU A 261 -4.89 0.73 17.09
C LEU A 261 -5.76 -0.15 16.18
N VAL A 262 -6.36 -1.21 16.71
CA VAL A 262 -7.37 -1.99 15.96
C VAL A 262 -8.57 -1.11 15.59
N TRP A 263 -9.09 -0.32 16.54
CA TRP A 263 -10.21 0.60 16.27
C TRP A 263 -9.84 1.70 15.26
N VAL A 264 -8.61 2.22 15.30
CA VAL A 264 -8.10 3.19 14.32
C VAL A 264 -8.16 2.59 12.90
N SER A 265 -7.82 1.31 12.74
CA SER A 265 -7.90 0.62 11.45
C SER A 265 -9.34 0.56 10.90
N PHE A 266 -10.31 0.28 11.76
CA PHE A 266 -11.73 0.31 11.36
C PHE A 266 -12.25 1.73 11.11
N MET A 267 -11.80 2.72 11.86
CA MET A 267 -12.15 4.12 11.62
C MET A 267 -11.57 4.62 10.28
N SER A 268 -10.40 4.16 9.88
CA SER A 268 -9.84 4.43 8.56
C SER A 268 -10.75 3.91 7.44
N LEU A 269 -11.29 2.69 7.59
CA LEU A 269 -12.26 2.13 6.66
C LEU A 269 -13.54 2.97 6.58
N LEU A 270 -14.07 3.38 7.74
CA LEU A 270 -15.23 4.26 7.80
C LEU A 270 -14.96 5.61 7.11
N GLY A 271 -13.76 6.16 7.30
CA GLY A 271 -13.32 7.38 6.62
C GLY A 271 -13.32 7.22 5.09
N CYS A 272 -12.84 6.10 4.56
CA CYS A 272 -12.89 5.81 3.13
C CYS A 272 -14.33 5.73 2.59
N LEU A 273 -15.24 5.10 3.33
CA LEU A 273 -16.66 5.02 2.98
C LEU A 273 -17.31 6.40 2.96
N VAL A 274 -17.07 7.18 4.01
CA VAL A 274 -17.58 8.57 4.12
C VAL A 274 -17.04 9.42 2.97
N ALA A 275 -15.75 9.35 2.67
CA ALA A 275 -15.13 10.07 1.57
C ALA A 275 -15.77 9.71 0.22
N THR A 276 -16.05 8.42 -0.01
CA THR A 276 -16.70 7.95 -1.25
C THR A 276 -18.12 8.54 -1.41
N VAL A 277 -18.90 8.55 -0.32
CA VAL A 277 -20.27 9.08 -0.34
C VAL A 277 -20.28 10.61 -0.50
N ILE A 278 -19.39 11.30 0.20
CA ILE A 278 -19.32 12.78 0.20
C ILE A 278 -18.78 13.31 -1.13
N SER A 279 -17.79 12.63 -1.73
CA SER A 279 -17.19 13.01 -3.00
C SER A 279 -18.22 13.16 -4.12
N ASN A 280 -19.24 12.31 -4.14
CA ASN A 280 -20.32 12.36 -5.14
C ASN A 280 -21.26 13.55 -4.95
N ARG A 281 -21.32 14.15 -3.76
CA ARG A 281 -22.25 15.27 -3.44
C ARG A 281 -21.59 16.64 -3.43
N PHE A 282 -20.36 16.74 -2.95
CA PHE A 282 -19.68 18.03 -2.67
C PHE A 282 -18.44 18.27 -3.54
N GLY A 283 -18.17 17.38 -4.50
CA GLY A 283 -16.95 17.41 -5.31
C GLY A 283 -15.71 17.02 -4.51
N LEU A 284 -14.55 17.06 -5.13
CA LEU A 284 -13.28 16.58 -4.54
C LEU A 284 -12.61 17.63 -3.64
N LEU A 285 -12.69 18.90 -3.98
CA LEU A 285 -11.90 19.96 -3.32
C LEU A 285 -12.37 20.25 -1.89
N ARG A 286 -13.69 20.36 -1.67
CA ARG A 286 -14.25 20.72 -0.35
C ARG A 286 -13.95 19.68 0.72
N PRO A 287 -14.21 18.37 0.50
CA PRO A 287 -13.84 17.32 1.46
C PRO A 287 -12.34 17.28 1.73
N LEU A 288 -11.51 17.47 0.70
CA LEU A 288 -10.05 17.49 0.84
C LEU A 288 -9.59 18.63 1.76
N LEU A 289 -10.08 19.84 1.57
CA LEU A 289 -9.74 20.98 2.43
C LEU A 289 -10.17 20.76 3.88
N VAL A 290 -11.39 20.24 4.09
CA VAL A 290 -11.90 19.97 5.44
C VAL A 290 -11.03 18.91 6.13
N THR A 291 -10.67 17.82 5.44
CA THR A 291 -9.84 16.76 6.01
C THR A 291 -8.41 17.25 6.29
N LEU A 292 -7.81 18.05 5.44
CA LEU A 292 -6.49 18.63 5.68
C LEU A 292 -6.49 19.59 6.87
N LEU A 293 -7.49 20.44 7.01
CA LEU A 293 -7.64 21.33 8.17
C LEU A 293 -7.86 20.54 9.47
N ALA A 294 -8.71 19.52 9.44
CA ALA A 294 -8.91 18.63 10.57
C ALA A 294 -7.62 17.91 10.97
N HIS A 295 -6.88 17.40 9.99
CA HIS A 295 -5.59 16.75 10.23
C HIS A 295 -4.57 17.70 10.85
N ALA A 296 -4.41 18.91 10.30
CA ALA A 296 -3.50 19.92 10.84
C ALA A 296 -3.88 20.32 12.27
N THR A 297 -5.18 20.45 12.55
CA THR A 297 -5.68 20.77 13.89
C THR A 297 -5.36 19.64 14.89
N ILE A 298 -5.62 18.37 14.52
CA ILE A 298 -5.33 17.21 15.38
C ILE A 298 -3.83 17.12 15.67
N VAL A 299 -2.97 17.25 14.67
CA VAL A 299 -1.51 17.23 14.83
C VAL A 299 -1.05 18.37 15.73
N GLY A 300 -1.60 19.57 15.55
CA GLY A 300 -1.32 20.72 16.42
C GLY A 300 -1.75 20.50 17.88
N MET A 301 -2.93 19.90 18.11
CA MET A 301 -3.41 19.54 19.45
C MET A 301 -2.53 18.47 20.10
N LEU A 302 -2.09 17.47 19.34
CA LEU A 302 -1.16 16.44 19.83
C LEU A 302 0.19 17.06 20.22
N ALA A 303 0.74 17.94 19.42
CA ALA A 303 1.98 18.65 19.73
C ALA A 303 1.84 19.51 20.99
N ALA A 304 0.70 20.18 21.18
CA ALA A 304 0.42 20.96 22.38
C ALA A 304 0.14 20.08 23.61
N GLY A 305 -0.53 18.94 23.42
CA GLY A 305 -0.88 18.00 24.50
C GLY A 305 0.33 17.24 25.06
N VAL A 306 1.28 16.89 24.20
CA VAL A 306 2.53 16.22 24.64
C VAL A 306 3.34 17.14 25.56
N THR A 307 3.26 18.47 25.38
CA THR A 307 3.92 19.45 26.26
C THR A 307 3.20 19.64 27.59
N SER A 308 1.94 19.28 27.72
CA SER A 308 1.16 19.43 28.97
C SER A 308 1.13 18.17 29.83
N MET A 309 1.62 17.03 29.34
CA MET A 309 1.75 15.77 30.08
C MET A 309 3.15 15.53 30.66
N THR A 310 4.10 16.43 30.41
CA THR A 310 5.40 16.50 31.06
C THR A 310 5.43 17.58 32.13
#